data_243d7909a3f8d8efb1ffa99678993ece
#
_entry.id   243d7909a3f8d8efb1ffa99678993ece
#
_cell.length_a   1.000
_cell.length_b   1.000
_cell.length_c   1.000
_cell.angle_alpha   90.00
_cell.angle_beta   90.00
_cell.angle_gamma   90.00
#
_symmetry.space_group_name_H-M   'P 1'
#
loop_
_entity.id
_entity.type
_entity.pdbx_description
1 polymer ?
#
loop_
_entity_poly.entity_id
_entity_poly.type
_entity_poly.pdbx_seq_one_letter_code
_entity_poly.pdbx_strand_id
1 'polypeptide(L)'
;MALSELIVLNRRGSFASDTATDVHAGPLPSACSISTCLREVRVAALPVNLHPAEEQCEASGFERHRGVDAYRFMLQLACGLESEIAGETEILGQIKDAWRDHERDDGESATTLRPWMQRLLQDTKEIRSEFVVGLGSASYGSLVRRLLGADQHGPTLLLGAGQLADAVLPYLDADEIWLWNRHAERARHLLARQRGAKSRERIKLLEASMESELDAWQNAHNVVICIPADPQRDESRAHAWSSNARKGRLLHLGLESPAGTAWDGIGKLATLRDLFALRDSHASQRAVLLARARRACTDKAQLARLDDADGSRPGNANHGWEDLAVFQSFSY
;
A
#
# COMPACT_ATOMS: atom_id res chain seq x y z
N MET A 1 24.94 -19.80 -7.49
CA MET A 1 24.32 -20.07 -6.17
C MET A 1 23.16 -21.01 -6.37
N ALA A 2 23.11 -22.09 -5.60
CA ALA A 2 21.99 -23.03 -5.62
C ALA A 2 20.80 -22.45 -4.81
N LEU A 3 19.59 -22.86 -5.16
CA LEU A 3 18.39 -22.43 -4.40
C LEU A 3 18.47 -22.85 -2.93
N SER A 4 19.07 -24.01 -2.64
CA SER A 4 19.28 -24.50 -1.27
C SER A 4 20.11 -23.56 -0.39
N GLU A 5 20.89 -22.66 -0.99
CA GLU A 5 21.71 -21.67 -0.29
C GLU A 5 20.95 -20.35 0.00
N LEU A 6 19.78 -20.15 -0.61
CA LEU A 6 18.94 -18.97 -0.34
C LEU A 6 18.37 -19.05 1.08
N ILE A 7 18.60 -18.01 1.87
CA ILE A 7 18.04 -17.85 3.21
C ILE A 7 17.30 -16.53 3.32
N VAL A 8 16.17 -16.57 3.99
CA VAL A 8 15.37 -15.39 4.34
C VAL A 8 15.09 -15.43 5.83
N LEU A 9 15.45 -14.34 6.51
CA LEU A 9 15.12 -14.10 7.90
C LEU A 9 14.00 -13.07 7.97
N ASN A 10 12.94 -13.37 8.72
CA ASN A 10 11.78 -12.53 8.87
C ASN A 10 11.50 -12.26 10.35
N ARG A 11 11.37 -10.99 10.73
CA ARG A 11 10.95 -10.59 12.07
C ARG A 11 9.77 -9.63 11.96
N ARG A 12 8.69 -9.93 12.66
CA ARG A 12 7.52 -9.03 12.78
C ARG A 12 7.70 -8.11 13.99
N GLY A 13 7.32 -6.85 13.84
CA GLY A 13 7.38 -5.86 14.91
C GLY A 13 7.18 -4.45 14.36
N SER A 14 6.98 -3.48 15.25
CA SER A 14 6.96 -2.07 14.85
C SER A 14 8.40 -1.57 14.81
N PHE A 15 8.93 -1.39 13.62
CA PHE A 15 10.25 -0.80 13.39
C PHE A 15 10.04 0.64 12.95
N ALA A 16 9.96 1.56 13.92
CA ALA A 16 10.01 2.99 13.62
C ALA A 16 11.38 3.30 13.01
N SER A 17 11.39 4.07 11.94
CA SER A 17 12.55 4.46 11.14
C SER A 17 13.51 5.46 11.88
N ASP A 18 13.52 5.45 13.19
CA ASP A 18 14.44 6.26 13.98
C ASP A 18 15.68 5.45 14.31
N THR A 19 16.63 5.57 13.46
CA THR A 19 18.09 5.44 13.55
C THR A 19 18.65 4.66 12.36
N ALA A 20 19.21 5.42 11.44
CA ALA A 20 20.02 4.94 10.31
C ALA A 20 21.39 4.35 10.76
N THR A 21 21.52 3.88 12.00
CA THR A 21 22.82 3.59 12.59
C THR A 21 23.13 2.13 12.83
N ASP A 22 22.26 1.15 12.52
CA ASP A 22 22.60 -0.26 12.77
C ASP A 22 22.05 -1.28 11.75
N VAL A 23 21.98 -0.91 10.48
CA VAL A 23 21.58 -1.86 9.40
C VAL A 23 22.60 -3.02 9.28
N HIS A 24 23.84 -2.83 9.77
CA HIS A 24 24.91 -3.83 9.71
C HIS A 24 25.11 -4.61 11.01
N ALA A 25 24.44 -4.28 12.10
CA ALA A 25 24.67 -4.90 13.42
C ALA A 25 23.88 -6.18 13.69
N GLY A 26 23.11 -6.69 12.74
CA GLY A 26 22.30 -7.90 12.92
C GLY A 26 22.96 -9.16 12.33
N PRO A 27 22.34 -10.33 12.53
CA PRO A 27 22.81 -11.56 11.91
C PRO A 27 22.80 -11.41 10.39
N LEU A 28 23.88 -11.80 9.73
CA LEU A 28 24.13 -11.69 8.29
C LEU A 28 24.37 -10.25 7.80
N PRO A 29 25.56 -9.70 8.05
CA PRO A 29 25.89 -8.32 7.66
C PRO A 29 25.87 -8.04 6.15
N SER A 30 26.07 -9.05 5.31
CA SER A 30 25.99 -8.96 3.83
C SER A 30 24.62 -9.34 3.27
N ALA A 31 23.54 -9.25 4.06
CA ALA A 31 22.20 -9.53 3.58
C ALA A 31 21.55 -8.29 2.96
N CYS A 32 20.77 -8.49 1.90
CA CYS A 32 19.82 -7.48 1.43
C CYS A 32 18.75 -7.27 2.51
N SER A 33 18.71 -6.09 3.11
CA SER A 33 17.81 -5.76 4.21
C SER A 33 16.60 -4.96 3.71
N ILE A 34 15.39 -5.49 3.97
CA ILE A 34 14.12 -4.87 3.63
C ILE A 34 13.43 -4.50 4.95
N SER A 35 13.27 -3.21 5.21
CA SER A 35 12.60 -2.71 6.42
C SER A 35 11.29 -2.05 6.06
N THR A 36 10.23 -2.44 6.78
CA THR A 36 8.90 -1.84 6.71
C THR A 36 8.45 -1.42 8.11
N CYS A 37 7.36 -0.67 8.24
CA CYS A 37 6.84 -0.29 9.56
C CYS A 37 6.45 -1.48 10.46
N LEU A 38 6.19 -2.66 9.89
CA LEU A 38 5.70 -3.84 10.60
C LEU A 38 6.61 -5.06 10.49
N ARG A 39 7.71 -4.97 9.74
CA ARG A 39 8.52 -6.14 9.40
C ARG A 39 9.95 -5.77 9.03
N GLU A 40 10.88 -6.60 9.47
CA GLU A 40 12.26 -6.62 8.99
C GLU A 40 12.52 -7.97 8.29
N VAL A 41 13.04 -7.90 7.07
CA VAL A 41 13.39 -9.09 6.28
C VAL A 41 14.83 -8.95 5.80
N ARG A 42 15.61 -10.01 5.93
CA ARG A 42 16.98 -10.11 5.42
C ARG A 42 17.10 -11.26 4.47
N VAL A 43 17.65 -11.01 3.29
CA VAL A 43 17.83 -12.02 2.23
C VAL A 43 19.31 -12.20 1.99
N ALA A 44 19.80 -13.42 2.09
CA ALA A 44 21.20 -13.75 1.88
C ALA A 44 21.39 -15.08 1.17
N ALA A 45 22.61 -15.32 0.72
CA ALA A 45 23.09 -16.60 0.23
C ALA A 45 24.06 -17.19 1.26
N LEU A 46 23.74 -18.36 1.81
CA LEU A 46 24.61 -19.06 2.75
C LEU A 46 24.82 -20.51 2.32
N PRO A 47 26.09 -20.98 2.32
CA PRO A 47 26.38 -22.42 2.14
C PRO A 47 25.61 -23.26 3.16
N VAL A 48 25.21 -24.47 2.73
CA VAL A 48 24.34 -25.37 3.52
C VAL A 48 24.94 -25.76 4.89
N ASN A 49 26.26 -25.60 5.06
CA ASN A 49 27.01 -26.11 6.23
C ASN A 49 27.30 -25.01 7.31
N LEU A 50 26.74 -23.79 7.18
CA LEU A 50 26.98 -22.70 8.14
C LEU A 50 25.88 -22.61 9.21
N HIS A 51 25.80 -23.62 10.09
CA HIS A 51 24.85 -23.68 11.21
C HIS A 51 25.00 -22.59 12.31
N PRO A 52 26.20 -22.11 12.69
CA PRO A 52 26.32 -21.20 13.84
C PRO A 52 25.70 -19.82 13.64
N ALA A 53 25.69 -19.31 12.39
CA ALA A 53 25.02 -18.03 12.08
C ALA A 53 23.51 -18.14 12.14
N GLU A 54 22.97 -19.32 11.95
CA GLU A 54 21.52 -19.58 11.97
C GLU A 54 20.97 -19.63 13.39
N GLU A 55 21.70 -20.17 14.37
CA GLU A 55 21.30 -20.20 15.78
C GLU A 55 21.24 -18.80 16.38
N GLN A 56 22.16 -17.93 15.97
CA GLN A 56 22.13 -16.51 16.37
C GLN A 56 20.89 -15.78 15.82
N CYS A 57 20.40 -16.16 14.67
CA CYS A 57 19.21 -15.56 14.06
C CYS A 57 17.96 -15.89 14.85
N GLU A 58 17.78 -17.13 15.27
CA GLU A 58 16.65 -17.58 16.09
C GLU A 58 16.69 -16.92 17.48
N ALA A 59 17.87 -16.81 18.08
CA ALA A 59 18.05 -16.12 19.36
C ALA A 59 17.70 -14.62 19.27
N SER A 60 17.78 -14.03 18.07
CA SER A 60 17.39 -12.63 17.79
C SER A 60 15.93 -12.45 17.40
N GLY A 61 15.09 -13.49 17.50
CA GLY A 61 13.65 -13.45 17.23
C GLY A 61 13.28 -13.43 15.73
N PHE A 62 14.20 -13.86 14.84
CA PHE A 62 13.90 -14.04 13.44
C PHE A 62 13.33 -15.43 13.15
N GLU A 63 12.23 -15.46 12.41
CA GLU A 63 11.76 -16.66 11.72
C GLU A 63 12.63 -16.91 10.49
N ARG A 64 13.05 -18.16 10.28
CA ARG A 64 13.96 -18.54 9.21
C ARG A 64 13.26 -19.35 8.14
N HIS A 65 13.48 -18.96 6.90
CA HIS A 65 13.10 -19.71 5.71
C HIS A 65 14.36 -20.06 4.90
N ARG A 66 14.40 -21.25 4.27
CA ARG A 66 15.54 -21.68 3.47
C ARG A 66 15.12 -22.34 2.16
N GLY A 67 15.92 -22.14 1.13
CA GLY A 67 15.73 -22.77 -0.16
C GLY A 67 14.38 -22.44 -0.80
N VAL A 68 13.66 -23.48 -1.16
CA VAL A 68 12.31 -23.37 -1.75
C VAL A 68 11.34 -22.59 -0.86
N ASP A 69 11.42 -22.78 0.47
CA ASP A 69 10.56 -22.09 1.41
C ASP A 69 10.92 -20.61 1.52
N ALA A 70 12.22 -20.27 1.44
CA ALA A 70 12.69 -18.88 1.37
C ALA A 70 12.16 -18.17 0.11
N TYR A 71 12.27 -18.83 -1.04
CA TYR A 71 11.79 -18.28 -2.30
C TYR A 71 10.25 -18.11 -2.31
N ARG A 72 9.52 -19.13 -1.83
CA ARG A 72 8.06 -19.05 -1.66
C ARG A 72 7.64 -17.90 -0.75
N PHE A 73 8.30 -17.74 0.40
CA PHE A 73 8.04 -16.68 1.34
C PHE A 73 8.26 -15.29 0.69
N MET A 74 9.37 -15.12 -0.03
CA MET A 74 9.66 -13.88 -0.74
C MET A 74 8.62 -13.56 -1.83
N LEU A 75 8.13 -14.57 -2.57
CA LEU A 75 7.04 -14.39 -3.53
C LEU A 75 5.75 -13.93 -2.84
N GLN A 76 5.38 -14.57 -1.73
CA GLN A 76 4.20 -14.19 -0.96
C GLN A 76 4.32 -12.77 -0.42
N LEU A 77 5.50 -12.41 0.08
CA LEU A 77 5.78 -11.06 0.57
C LEU A 77 5.69 -10.03 -0.56
N ALA A 78 6.37 -10.27 -1.69
CA ALA A 78 6.38 -9.37 -2.85
C ALA A 78 5.01 -9.22 -3.51
N CYS A 79 4.17 -10.25 -3.44
CA CYS A 79 2.76 -10.20 -3.85
C CYS A 79 1.85 -9.48 -2.83
N GLY A 80 2.36 -9.08 -1.67
CA GLY A 80 1.57 -8.45 -0.60
C GLY A 80 0.65 -9.44 0.14
N LEU A 81 0.90 -10.75 0.04
CA LEU A 81 0.05 -11.78 0.65
C LEU A 81 0.33 -11.96 2.14
N GLU A 82 1.46 -11.43 2.61
CA GLU A 82 1.90 -11.45 4.01
C GLU A 82 1.62 -10.12 4.75
N SER A 83 0.99 -9.16 4.09
CA SER A 83 0.61 -7.87 4.64
C SER A 83 -0.76 -7.94 5.32
N GLU A 84 -1.03 -7.06 6.27
CA GLU A 84 -2.36 -6.94 6.91
C GLU A 84 -3.45 -6.61 5.88
N ILE A 85 -3.10 -5.78 4.89
CA ILE A 85 -3.93 -5.54 3.72
C ILE A 85 -3.38 -6.40 2.58
N ALA A 86 -3.89 -7.63 2.48
CA ALA A 86 -3.42 -8.57 1.48
C ALA A 86 -3.58 -8.01 0.05
N GLY A 87 -2.50 -8.06 -0.73
CA GLY A 87 -2.45 -7.56 -2.10
C GLY A 87 -1.98 -6.11 -2.24
N GLU A 88 -1.54 -5.45 -1.16
CA GLU A 88 -0.98 -4.11 -1.24
C GLU A 88 0.24 -4.04 -2.19
N THR A 89 0.50 -2.84 -2.71
CA THR A 89 1.57 -2.62 -3.70
C THR A 89 2.84 -2.06 -3.09
N GLU A 90 2.76 -1.44 -1.92
CA GLU A 90 3.88 -0.74 -1.27
C GLU A 90 5.06 -1.66 -0.98
N ILE A 91 4.80 -2.88 -0.50
CA ILE A 91 5.86 -3.82 -0.15
C ILE A 91 6.75 -4.19 -1.34
N LEU A 92 6.18 -4.31 -2.54
CA LEU A 92 6.97 -4.57 -3.74
C LEU A 92 7.89 -3.39 -4.10
N GLY A 93 7.43 -2.16 -3.88
CA GLY A 93 8.25 -0.95 -4.00
C GLY A 93 9.43 -0.99 -3.04
N GLN A 94 9.17 -1.27 -1.77
CA GLN A 94 10.19 -1.36 -0.72
C GLN A 94 11.23 -2.45 -1.01
N ILE A 95 10.80 -3.63 -1.51
CA ILE A 95 11.72 -4.69 -1.94
C ILE A 95 12.63 -4.23 -3.08
N LYS A 96 12.08 -3.54 -4.09
CA LYS A 96 12.85 -3.02 -5.22
C LYS A 96 13.85 -1.95 -4.80
N ASP A 97 13.46 -1.06 -3.90
CA ASP A 97 14.33 0.00 -3.41
C ASP A 97 15.47 -0.58 -2.55
N ALA A 98 15.17 -1.49 -1.63
CA ALA A 98 16.17 -2.18 -0.82
C ALA A 98 17.14 -3.01 -1.69
N TRP A 99 16.64 -3.67 -2.74
CA TRP A 99 17.49 -4.40 -3.68
C TRP A 99 18.42 -3.47 -4.45
N ARG A 100 17.92 -2.33 -4.94
CA ARG A 100 18.73 -1.33 -5.65
C ARG A 100 19.84 -0.74 -4.78
N ASP A 101 19.54 -0.52 -3.51
CA ASP A 101 20.55 -0.01 -2.57
C ASP A 101 21.58 -1.10 -2.27
N HIS A 102 21.18 -2.34 -2.06
CA HIS A 102 22.08 -3.47 -1.87
C HIS A 102 23.00 -3.71 -3.09
N GLU A 103 22.51 -3.55 -4.31
CA GLU A 103 23.33 -3.64 -5.53
C GLU A 103 24.42 -2.57 -5.61
N ARG A 104 24.23 -1.42 -4.98
CA ARG A 104 25.26 -0.35 -4.93
C ARG A 104 26.30 -0.59 -3.87
N ASP A 105 25.90 -1.15 -2.73
CA ASP A 105 26.73 -1.20 -1.52
C ASP A 105 27.51 -2.50 -1.40
N ASP A 106 26.98 -3.63 -1.89
CA ASP A 106 27.60 -4.97 -1.78
C ASP A 106 27.60 -5.70 -3.12
N GLY A 107 28.61 -5.43 -3.95
CA GLY A 107 28.73 -5.99 -5.30
C GLY A 107 28.89 -7.52 -5.34
N GLU A 108 29.51 -8.16 -4.36
CA GLU A 108 29.74 -9.61 -4.32
C GLU A 108 28.47 -10.36 -3.91
N SER A 109 27.85 -9.97 -2.80
CA SER A 109 26.59 -10.52 -2.35
C SER A 109 25.48 -10.27 -3.35
N ALA A 110 25.39 -9.06 -3.90
CA ALA A 110 24.45 -8.71 -4.94
C ALA A 110 24.63 -9.55 -6.20
N THR A 111 25.87 -9.80 -6.62
CA THR A 111 26.16 -10.67 -7.77
C THR A 111 25.64 -12.10 -7.54
N THR A 112 25.77 -12.60 -6.33
CA THR A 112 25.31 -13.93 -5.93
C THR A 112 23.78 -14.03 -5.90
N LEU A 113 23.10 -13.00 -5.37
CA LEU A 113 21.64 -12.97 -5.21
C LEU A 113 20.90 -12.56 -6.49
N ARG A 114 21.55 -11.86 -7.42
CA ARG A 114 20.93 -11.25 -8.61
C ARG A 114 20.05 -12.21 -9.43
N PRO A 115 20.45 -13.42 -9.77
CA PRO A 115 19.61 -14.31 -10.56
C PRO A 115 18.28 -14.63 -9.88
N TRP A 116 18.30 -14.82 -8.54
CA TRP A 116 17.12 -15.12 -7.76
C TRP A 116 16.22 -13.89 -7.58
N MET A 117 16.79 -12.70 -7.42
CA MET A 117 16.04 -11.46 -7.32
C MET A 117 15.37 -11.09 -8.64
N GLN A 118 16.04 -11.29 -9.76
CA GLN A 118 15.45 -11.10 -11.10
C GLN A 118 14.26 -12.03 -11.32
N ARG A 119 14.45 -13.33 -11.03
CA ARG A 119 13.38 -14.32 -11.14
C ARG A 119 12.22 -13.98 -10.19
N LEU A 120 12.51 -13.60 -8.95
CA LEU A 120 11.50 -13.18 -7.97
C LEU A 120 10.62 -12.06 -8.51
N LEU A 121 11.23 -11.02 -9.08
CA LEU A 121 10.50 -9.87 -9.63
C LEU A 121 9.65 -10.26 -10.84
N GLN A 122 10.14 -11.14 -11.70
CA GLN A 122 9.38 -11.65 -12.85
C GLN A 122 8.20 -12.51 -12.40
N ASP A 123 8.43 -13.52 -11.56
CA ASP A 123 7.38 -14.39 -11.03
C ASP A 123 6.32 -13.58 -10.25
N THR A 124 6.76 -12.58 -9.47
CA THR A 124 5.87 -11.64 -8.77
C THR A 124 5.00 -10.87 -9.76
N LYS A 125 5.56 -10.37 -10.85
CA LYS A 125 4.81 -9.65 -11.89
C LYS A 125 3.72 -10.52 -12.48
N GLU A 126 4.02 -11.76 -12.84
CA GLU A 126 3.07 -12.73 -13.39
C GLU A 126 1.94 -13.03 -12.41
N ILE A 127 2.27 -13.40 -11.17
CA ILE A 127 1.28 -13.71 -10.12
C ILE A 127 0.39 -12.49 -9.83
N ARG A 128 0.98 -11.30 -9.71
CA ARG A 128 0.21 -10.09 -9.44
C ARG A 128 -0.71 -9.72 -10.58
N SER A 129 -0.26 -9.82 -11.83
CA SER A 129 -1.10 -9.52 -12.99
C SER A 129 -2.29 -10.45 -13.13
N GLU A 130 -2.14 -11.71 -12.78
CA GLU A 130 -3.18 -12.72 -12.91
C GLU A 130 -4.16 -12.74 -11.73
N PHE A 131 -3.67 -12.62 -10.50
CA PHE A 131 -4.47 -12.87 -9.31
C PHE A 131 -4.64 -11.67 -8.38
N VAL A 132 -3.74 -10.67 -8.43
CA VAL A 132 -3.71 -9.59 -7.46
C VAL A 132 -4.29 -8.29 -8.03
N VAL A 133 -4.04 -7.98 -9.30
CA VAL A 133 -4.56 -6.75 -9.94
C VAL A 133 -6.08 -6.67 -9.89
N GLY A 134 -6.78 -7.81 -9.97
CA GLY A 134 -8.26 -7.87 -9.87
C GLY A 134 -8.81 -7.79 -8.44
N LEU A 135 -7.96 -7.88 -7.41
CA LEU A 135 -8.41 -7.81 -6.01
C LEU A 135 -8.96 -6.44 -5.61
N GLY A 136 -8.74 -5.42 -6.41
CA GLY A 136 -9.01 -4.03 -6.08
C GLY A 136 -8.26 -3.65 -4.79
N SER A 137 -7.52 -2.58 -4.74
CA SER A 137 -6.93 -2.17 -3.48
C SER A 137 -8.08 -1.94 -2.49
N ALA A 138 -8.09 -2.66 -1.37
CA ALA A 138 -9.03 -2.41 -0.28
C ALA A 138 -8.56 -1.22 0.57
N SER A 139 -7.72 -0.34 -0.01
CA SER A 139 -7.32 0.89 0.64
C SER A 139 -8.54 1.78 0.86
N TYR A 140 -8.53 2.57 1.92
CA TYR A 140 -9.58 3.54 2.18
C TYR A 140 -9.86 4.41 0.96
N GLY A 141 -8.83 4.86 0.27
CA GLY A 141 -8.96 5.69 -0.92
C GLY A 141 -9.70 4.99 -2.06
N SER A 142 -9.35 3.75 -2.37
CA SER A 142 -10.03 2.99 -3.44
C SER A 142 -11.49 2.69 -3.11
N LEU A 143 -11.80 2.42 -1.85
CA LEU A 143 -13.19 2.21 -1.39
C LEU A 143 -14.00 3.52 -1.46
N VAL A 144 -13.40 4.63 -1.04
CA VAL A 144 -14.01 5.97 -1.16
C VAL A 144 -14.29 6.31 -2.62
N ARG A 145 -13.33 6.10 -3.53
CA ARG A 145 -13.53 6.29 -4.97
C ARG A 145 -14.73 5.48 -5.50
N ARG A 146 -14.87 4.23 -5.07
CA ARG A 146 -16.00 3.37 -5.45
C ARG A 146 -17.33 3.86 -4.89
N LEU A 147 -17.36 4.32 -3.63
CA LEU A 147 -18.55 4.89 -3.02
C LEU A 147 -18.96 6.22 -3.67
N LEU A 148 -17.99 7.05 -4.10
CA LEU A 148 -18.28 8.25 -4.89
C LEU A 148 -18.86 7.91 -6.27
N GLY A 149 -18.50 6.75 -6.84
CA GLY A 149 -18.96 6.31 -8.13
C GLY A 149 -18.28 7.03 -9.30
N ALA A 150 -18.89 6.92 -10.49
CA ALA A 150 -18.36 7.51 -11.72
C ALA A 150 -18.61 9.01 -11.85
N ASP A 151 -19.59 9.56 -11.12
CA ASP A 151 -19.96 10.98 -11.17
C ASP A 151 -19.12 11.77 -10.16
N GLN A 152 -17.86 11.99 -10.53
CA GLN A 152 -16.93 12.82 -9.75
C GLN A 152 -16.64 14.18 -10.42
N HIS A 153 -17.40 14.51 -11.47
CA HIS A 153 -17.29 15.82 -12.12
C HIS A 153 -17.76 16.94 -11.18
N GLY A 154 -16.99 18.01 -11.15
CA GLY A 154 -17.22 19.14 -10.27
C GLY A 154 -16.38 19.10 -8.99
N PRO A 155 -16.47 20.16 -8.16
CA PRO A 155 -15.61 20.30 -7.00
C PRO A 155 -15.96 19.29 -5.90
N THR A 156 -14.94 18.66 -5.35
CA THR A 156 -15.07 17.77 -4.18
C THR A 156 -14.45 18.43 -2.96
N LEU A 157 -15.26 18.61 -1.90
CA LEU A 157 -14.80 19.10 -0.62
C LEU A 157 -14.23 17.94 0.22
N LEU A 158 -12.96 18.05 0.60
CA LEU A 158 -12.30 17.13 1.53
C LEU A 158 -12.11 17.81 2.88
N LEU A 159 -12.81 17.33 3.91
CA LEU A 159 -12.67 17.83 5.28
C LEU A 159 -11.68 16.96 6.06
N GLY A 160 -10.62 17.60 6.54
CA GLY A 160 -9.58 16.96 7.34
C GLY A 160 -8.25 16.89 6.63
N ALA A 161 -7.17 16.81 7.40
CA ALA A 161 -5.79 16.72 6.92
C ALA A 161 -4.97 15.71 7.76
N GLY A 162 -5.63 14.68 8.27
CA GLY A 162 -5.02 13.57 8.99
C GLY A 162 -4.62 12.41 8.06
N GLN A 163 -4.19 11.28 8.65
CA GLN A 163 -3.79 10.09 7.93
C GLN A 163 -4.87 9.56 6.98
N LEU A 164 -6.14 9.61 7.39
CA LEU A 164 -7.25 9.17 6.55
C LEU A 164 -7.42 10.05 5.31
N ALA A 165 -7.32 11.37 5.47
CA ALA A 165 -7.36 12.31 4.33
C ALA A 165 -6.17 12.09 3.39
N ASP A 166 -4.98 11.82 3.92
CA ASP A 166 -3.78 11.49 3.15
C ASP A 166 -3.96 10.20 2.31
N ALA A 167 -4.56 9.19 2.90
CA ALA A 167 -4.86 7.92 2.22
C ALA A 167 -5.98 8.05 1.15
N VAL A 168 -6.88 9.01 1.29
CA VAL A 168 -8.03 9.20 0.39
C VAL A 168 -7.72 10.15 -0.77
N LEU A 169 -7.00 11.23 -0.49
CA LEU A 169 -6.76 12.32 -1.43
C LEU A 169 -6.22 11.88 -2.81
N PRO A 170 -5.26 10.94 -2.93
CA PRO A 170 -4.75 10.48 -4.22
C PRO A 170 -5.79 9.77 -5.10
N TYR A 171 -6.89 9.29 -4.50
CA TYR A 171 -7.94 8.52 -5.18
C TYR A 171 -9.17 9.36 -5.56
N LEU A 172 -9.22 10.62 -5.15
CA LEU A 172 -10.28 11.53 -5.57
C LEU A 172 -10.03 11.95 -7.02
N ASP A 173 -10.98 11.63 -7.89
CA ASP A 173 -10.91 11.89 -9.34
C ASP A 173 -11.77 13.10 -9.71
N ALA A 174 -11.72 14.15 -8.90
CA ALA A 174 -12.46 15.39 -9.10
C ALA A 174 -11.65 16.38 -9.94
N ASP A 175 -12.35 17.22 -10.71
CA ASP A 175 -11.72 18.30 -11.48
C ASP A 175 -11.03 19.32 -10.56
N GLU A 176 -11.65 19.60 -9.42
CA GLU A 176 -11.13 20.48 -8.38
C GLU A 176 -11.39 19.85 -7.00
N ILE A 177 -10.39 19.87 -6.12
CA ILE A 177 -10.48 19.40 -4.73
C ILE A 177 -10.32 20.58 -3.80
N TRP A 178 -11.34 20.86 -3.01
CA TRP A 178 -11.30 21.87 -1.97
C TRP A 178 -10.90 21.22 -0.66
N LEU A 179 -9.68 21.50 -0.20
CA LEU A 179 -9.16 20.96 1.06
C LEU A 179 -9.40 21.95 2.19
N TRP A 180 -10.20 21.54 3.16
CA TRP A 180 -10.45 22.30 4.37
C TRP A 180 -10.00 21.56 5.61
N ASN A 181 -9.34 22.26 6.52
CA ASN A 181 -9.01 21.76 7.85
C ASN A 181 -8.94 22.89 8.86
N ARG A 182 -9.47 22.67 10.05
CA ARG A 182 -9.46 23.67 11.14
C ARG A 182 -8.06 24.23 11.44
N HIS A 183 -7.01 23.44 11.27
CA HIS A 183 -5.62 23.84 11.40
C HIS A 183 -4.99 23.93 10.00
N ALA A 184 -4.87 25.16 9.48
CA ALA A 184 -4.37 25.42 8.12
C ALA A 184 -2.99 24.78 7.84
N GLU A 185 -2.11 24.75 8.85
CA GLU A 185 -0.78 24.14 8.73
C GLU A 185 -0.84 22.65 8.34
N ARG A 186 -1.77 21.89 8.93
CA ARG A 186 -1.94 20.47 8.59
C ARG A 186 -2.37 20.28 7.13
N ALA A 187 -3.25 21.16 6.63
CA ALA A 187 -3.67 21.13 5.23
C ALA A 187 -2.50 21.45 4.27
N ARG A 188 -1.66 22.44 4.63
CA ARG A 188 -0.43 22.76 3.87
C ARG A 188 0.56 21.60 3.87
N HIS A 189 0.76 20.95 5.01
CA HIS A 189 1.61 19.75 5.11
C HIS A 189 1.08 18.59 4.28
N LEU A 190 -0.23 18.36 4.29
CA LEU A 190 -0.85 17.33 3.44
C LEU A 190 -0.61 17.63 1.96
N LEU A 191 -0.84 18.87 1.52
CA LEU A 191 -0.60 19.28 0.14
C LEU A 191 0.88 19.14 -0.26
N ALA A 192 1.81 19.49 0.62
CA ALA A 192 3.24 19.41 0.34
C ALA A 192 3.72 17.95 0.09
N ARG A 193 3.08 16.96 0.72
CA ARG A 193 3.41 15.55 0.55
C ARG A 193 2.85 14.94 -0.74
N GLN A 194 1.89 15.59 -1.40
CA GLN A 194 1.34 15.07 -2.65
C GLN A 194 2.37 15.08 -3.76
N ARG A 195 2.52 13.93 -4.44
CA ARG A 195 3.45 13.76 -5.56
C ARG A 195 2.78 14.17 -6.88
N GLY A 196 3.54 14.85 -7.73
CA GLY A 196 3.11 15.27 -9.07
C GLY A 196 2.47 16.67 -9.12
N ALA A 197 2.93 17.48 -10.10
CA ALA A 197 2.45 18.86 -10.28
C ALA A 197 0.95 18.91 -10.59
N LYS A 198 0.49 18.08 -11.53
CA LYS A 198 -0.94 17.99 -11.91
C LYS A 198 -1.87 17.65 -10.74
N SER A 199 -1.42 16.79 -9.82
CA SER A 199 -2.22 16.46 -8.62
C SER A 199 -2.34 17.65 -7.67
N ARG A 200 -1.32 18.50 -7.58
CA ARG A 200 -1.34 19.70 -6.72
C ARG A 200 -2.16 20.84 -7.31
N GLU A 201 -2.13 21.03 -8.63
CA GLU A 201 -2.83 22.11 -9.32
C GLU A 201 -4.34 22.05 -9.13
N ARG A 202 -4.93 20.87 -9.01
CA ARG A 202 -6.36 20.68 -8.78
C ARG A 202 -6.78 20.83 -7.31
N ILE A 203 -5.83 20.95 -6.36
CA ILE A 203 -6.13 21.07 -4.94
C ILE A 203 -6.08 22.52 -4.52
N LYS A 204 -7.22 23.05 -4.11
CA LYS A 204 -7.37 24.41 -3.56
C LYS A 204 -7.47 24.33 -2.05
N LEU A 205 -6.53 24.98 -1.36
CA LEU A 205 -6.63 25.13 0.09
C LEU A 205 -7.66 26.21 0.42
N LEU A 206 -8.63 25.88 1.26
CA LEU A 206 -9.59 26.83 1.78
C LEU A 206 -9.09 27.50 3.06
N GLU A 207 -9.59 28.69 3.34
CA GLU A 207 -9.33 29.36 4.61
C GLU A 207 -9.92 28.55 5.77
N ALA A 208 -9.23 28.54 6.91
CA ALA A 208 -9.67 27.85 8.12
C ALA A 208 -10.72 28.66 8.88
N SER A 209 -11.72 29.22 8.16
CA SER A 209 -12.85 29.96 8.70
C SER A 209 -14.14 29.15 8.56
N MET A 210 -15.13 29.47 9.39
CA MET A 210 -16.45 28.84 9.31
C MET A 210 -17.21 29.29 8.06
N GLU A 211 -17.04 30.52 7.64
CA GLU A 211 -17.66 31.06 6.45
C GLU A 211 -17.18 30.34 5.19
N SER A 212 -15.86 30.23 5.03
CA SER A 212 -15.26 29.50 3.91
C SER A 212 -15.65 28.03 3.91
N GLU A 213 -15.75 27.39 5.08
CA GLU A 213 -16.23 26.02 5.21
C GLU A 213 -17.67 25.89 4.71
N LEU A 214 -18.60 26.71 5.18
CA LEU A 214 -20.02 26.64 4.84
C LEU A 214 -20.28 26.98 3.37
N ASP A 215 -19.58 27.99 2.82
CA ASP A 215 -19.63 28.29 1.40
C ASP A 215 -19.21 27.07 0.55
N ALA A 216 -18.15 26.39 0.94
CA ALA A 216 -17.73 25.17 0.26
C ALA A 216 -18.79 24.06 0.34
N TRP A 217 -19.48 23.89 1.47
CA TRP A 217 -20.59 22.94 1.61
C TRP A 217 -21.75 23.20 0.67
N GLN A 218 -22.06 24.45 0.42
CA GLN A 218 -23.17 24.86 -0.46
C GLN A 218 -22.84 24.71 -1.94
N ASN A 219 -21.55 24.69 -2.29
CA ASN A 219 -21.10 24.71 -3.68
C ASN A 219 -20.38 23.44 -4.13
N ALA A 220 -19.94 22.56 -3.22
CA ALA A 220 -19.28 21.31 -3.58
C ALA A 220 -20.27 20.32 -4.22
N HIS A 221 -19.82 19.62 -5.27
CA HIS A 221 -20.59 18.52 -5.83
C HIS A 221 -20.54 17.28 -4.93
N ASN A 222 -19.35 16.88 -4.49
CA ASN A 222 -19.18 15.78 -3.54
C ASN A 222 -18.50 16.29 -2.26
N VAL A 223 -18.74 15.60 -1.15
CA VAL A 223 -18.07 15.87 0.13
C VAL A 223 -17.53 14.58 0.72
N VAL A 224 -16.28 14.62 1.19
CA VAL A 224 -15.64 13.53 1.93
C VAL A 224 -15.14 14.06 3.27
N ILE A 225 -15.69 13.56 4.36
CA ILE A 225 -15.36 13.96 5.73
C ILE A 225 -14.40 12.94 6.32
N CYS A 226 -13.16 13.35 6.57
CA CYS A 226 -12.10 12.56 7.18
C CYS A 226 -11.76 13.02 8.62
N ILE A 227 -12.74 13.61 9.31
CA ILE A 227 -12.65 14.02 10.70
C ILE A 227 -13.73 13.31 11.51
N PRO A 228 -13.56 13.16 12.84
CA PRO A 228 -14.63 12.65 13.71
C PRO A 228 -15.90 13.49 13.62
N ALA A 229 -17.04 12.88 13.93
CA ALA A 229 -18.30 13.59 14.05
C ALA A 229 -18.18 14.72 15.10
N ASP A 230 -18.75 15.87 14.78
CA ASP A 230 -18.79 17.07 15.64
C ASP A 230 -20.24 17.56 15.71
N PRO A 231 -21.03 17.13 16.72
CA PRO A 231 -22.45 17.42 16.80
C PRO A 231 -22.80 18.91 16.69
N GLN A 232 -21.93 19.79 17.20
CA GLN A 232 -22.17 21.24 17.17
C GLN A 232 -22.03 21.83 15.76
N ARG A 233 -21.07 21.31 14.98
CA ARG A 233 -20.82 21.79 13.60
C ARG A 233 -21.61 21.02 12.56
N ASP A 234 -21.92 19.77 12.84
CA ASP A 234 -22.59 18.90 11.90
C ASP A 234 -24.01 19.34 11.59
N GLU A 235 -24.71 20.03 12.52
CA GLU A 235 -26.01 20.66 12.23
C GLU A 235 -25.90 21.72 11.14
N SER A 236 -24.93 22.62 11.25
CA SER A 236 -24.71 23.67 10.24
C SER A 236 -24.27 23.10 8.90
N ARG A 237 -23.42 22.08 8.92
CA ARG A 237 -22.93 21.35 7.72
C ARG A 237 -24.08 20.63 7.01
N ALA A 238 -24.90 19.90 7.75
CA ALA A 238 -26.05 19.17 7.23
C ALA A 238 -27.08 20.14 6.61
N HIS A 239 -27.32 21.29 7.25
CA HIS A 239 -28.18 22.34 6.70
C HIS A 239 -27.60 22.91 5.40
N ALA A 240 -26.33 23.28 5.37
CA ALA A 240 -25.66 23.79 4.17
C ALA A 240 -25.68 22.76 3.03
N TRP A 241 -25.40 21.49 3.31
CA TRP A 241 -25.50 20.41 2.33
C TRP A 241 -26.93 20.22 1.81
N SER A 242 -27.93 20.28 2.68
CA SER A 242 -29.33 20.12 2.30
C SER A 242 -29.79 21.23 1.34
N SER A 243 -29.26 22.42 1.50
CA SER A 243 -29.54 23.60 0.65
C SER A 243 -28.77 23.58 -0.67
N ASN A 244 -27.79 22.70 -0.84
CA ASN A 244 -26.96 22.60 -2.04
C ASN A 244 -27.77 21.96 -3.19
N ALA A 245 -28.02 22.71 -4.27
CA ALA A 245 -28.78 22.26 -5.44
C ALA A 245 -27.95 21.33 -6.36
N ARG A 246 -26.63 21.32 -6.25
CA ARG A 246 -25.70 20.57 -7.12
C ARG A 246 -25.15 19.31 -6.46
N LYS A 247 -25.66 18.94 -5.30
CA LYS A 247 -25.13 17.85 -4.48
C LYS A 247 -25.15 16.50 -5.17
N GLY A 248 -23.99 15.86 -5.18
CA GLY A 248 -23.78 14.48 -5.59
C GLY A 248 -23.81 13.52 -4.40
N ARG A 249 -22.65 13.11 -3.91
CA ARG A 249 -22.50 12.15 -2.81
C ARG A 249 -21.81 12.79 -1.61
N LEU A 250 -22.23 12.36 -0.42
CA LEU A 250 -21.63 12.70 0.85
C LEU A 250 -21.08 11.45 1.51
N LEU A 251 -19.80 11.45 1.85
CA LEU A 251 -19.15 10.38 2.59
C LEU A 251 -18.65 10.89 3.93
N HIS A 252 -19.13 10.30 5.03
CA HIS A 252 -18.69 10.67 6.38
C HIS A 252 -17.90 9.53 7.03
N LEU A 253 -16.58 9.52 6.88
CA LEU A 253 -15.70 8.44 7.34
C LEU A 253 -15.39 8.51 8.85
N GLY A 254 -15.76 9.58 9.53
CA GLY A 254 -15.69 9.69 10.99
C GLY A 254 -17.00 9.35 11.70
N LEU A 255 -18.01 8.86 10.95
CA LEU A 255 -19.33 8.49 11.46
C LEU A 255 -19.65 7.04 11.14
N GLU A 256 -20.08 6.28 12.13
CA GLU A 256 -20.42 4.88 11.96
C GLU A 256 -21.86 4.69 11.46
N SER A 257 -22.79 5.48 11.99
CA SER A 257 -24.21 5.47 11.62
C SER A 257 -24.78 6.89 11.68
N PRO A 258 -25.62 7.29 10.70
CA PRO A 258 -26.27 8.60 10.71
C PRO A 258 -27.43 8.69 11.71
N ALA A 259 -27.97 7.56 12.17
CA ALA A 259 -29.16 7.52 13.02
C ALA A 259 -29.00 8.33 14.31
N GLY A 260 -29.94 9.24 14.58
CA GLY A 260 -29.91 10.12 15.75
C GLY A 260 -28.86 11.23 15.72
N THR A 261 -28.27 11.51 14.56
CA THR A 261 -27.33 12.62 14.34
C THR A 261 -27.93 13.67 13.40
N ALA A 262 -27.24 14.79 13.22
CA ALA A 262 -27.62 15.80 12.23
C ALA A 262 -27.65 15.29 10.78
N TRP A 263 -27.05 14.12 10.55
CA TRP A 263 -26.96 13.47 9.24
C TRP A 263 -28.12 12.49 8.97
N ASP A 264 -29.03 12.33 9.94
CA ASP A 264 -30.18 11.42 9.77
C ASP A 264 -31.12 11.91 8.67
N GLY A 265 -31.54 11.01 7.79
CA GLY A 265 -32.39 11.35 6.65
C GLY A 265 -31.67 12.05 5.47
N ILE A 266 -30.38 12.33 5.54
CA ILE A 266 -29.61 12.87 4.41
C ILE A 266 -29.48 11.82 3.31
N GLY A 267 -30.06 12.11 2.14
CA GLY A 267 -29.97 11.24 0.98
C GLY A 267 -28.54 11.16 0.39
N LYS A 268 -28.18 10.01 -0.20
CA LYS A 268 -26.86 9.73 -0.80
C LYS A 268 -25.68 9.88 0.17
N LEU A 269 -25.92 9.77 1.47
CA LEU A 269 -24.89 9.69 2.50
C LEU A 269 -24.36 8.25 2.58
N ALA A 270 -23.04 8.09 2.59
CA ALA A 270 -22.37 6.86 2.96
C ALA A 270 -21.47 7.10 4.17
N THR A 271 -21.36 6.12 5.05
CA THR A 271 -20.61 6.18 6.29
C THR A 271 -19.44 5.20 6.30
N LEU A 272 -18.68 5.17 7.37
CA LEU A 272 -17.63 4.18 7.59
C LEU A 272 -18.18 2.74 7.53
N ARG A 273 -19.42 2.54 8.01
CA ARG A 273 -20.12 1.25 7.93
C ARG A 273 -20.35 0.80 6.49
N ASP A 274 -20.78 1.70 5.62
CA ASP A 274 -21.00 1.40 4.20
C ASP A 274 -19.68 1.08 3.49
N LEU A 275 -18.62 1.77 3.87
CA LEU A 275 -17.27 1.48 3.36
C LEU A 275 -16.81 0.07 3.76
N PHE A 276 -17.03 -0.34 5.01
CA PHE A 276 -16.72 -1.69 5.46
C PHE A 276 -17.64 -2.74 4.81
N ALA A 277 -18.93 -2.46 4.67
CA ALA A 277 -19.85 -3.34 3.97
C ALA A 277 -19.45 -3.57 2.50
N LEU A 278 -19.00 -2.50 1.82
CA LEU A 278 -18.46 -2.61 0.46
C LEU A 278 -17.19 -3.46 0.42
N ARG A 279 -16.29 -3.29 1.39
CA ARG A 279 -15.09 -4.15 1.52
C ARG A 279 -15.48 -5.61 1.68
N ASP A 280 -16.44 -5.88 2.57
CA ASP A 280 -16.79 -7.24 2.97
C ASP A 280 -17.65 -7.95 1.91
N SER A 281 -18.44 -7.21 1.10
CA SER A 281 -19.21 -7.77 -0.01
C SER A 281 -18.35 -8.49 -1.06
N HIS A 282 -17.06 -8.15 -1.15
CA HIS A 282 -16.11 -8.82 -2.03
C HIS A 282 -15.18 -9.81 -1.29
N ALA A 283 -15.40 -10.03 0.01
CA ALA A 283 -14.50 -10.85 0.84
C ALA A 283 -14.37 -12.28 0.31
N SER A 284 -15.46 -12.91 -0.12
CA SER A 284 -15.43 -14.27 -0.63
C SER A 284 -14.68 -14.39 -1.95
N GLN A 285 -14.93 -13.50 -2.91
CA GLN A 285 -14.20 -13.48 -4.19
C GLN A 285 -12.71 -13.17 -3.96
N ARG A 286 -12.43 -12.21 -3.08
CA ARG A 286 -11.08 -11.85 -2.68
C ARG A 286 -10.35 -13.03 -2.03
N ALA A 287 -10.99 -13.76 -1.12
CA ALA A 287 -10.42 -14.95 -0.48
C ALA A 287 -10.02 -16.02 -1.50
N VAL A 288 -10.87 -16.27 -2.52
CA VAL A 288 -10.57 -17.21 -3.60
C VAL A 288 -9.35 -16.76 -4.41
N LEU A 289 -9.27 -15.48 -4.78
CA LEU A 289 -8.13 -14.95 -5.55
C LEU A 289 -6.84 -14.98 -4.73
N LEU A 290 -6.90 -14.63 -3.44
CA LEU A 290 -5.75 -14.73 -2.53
C LEU A 290 -5.26 -16.18 -2.36
N ALA A 291 -6.18 -17.13 -2.25
CA ALA A 291 -5.83 -18.55 -2.18
C ALA A 291 -5.13 -19.03 -3.48
N ARG A 292 -5.64 -18.59 -4.64
CA ARG A 292 -5.00 -18.85 -5.94
C ARG A 292 -3.62 -18.23 -6.05
N ALA A 293 -3.47 -16.97 -5.63
CA ALA A 293 -2.17 -16.29 -5.60
C ALA A 293 -1.16 -17.02 -4.71
N ARG A 294 -1.56 -17.47 -3.50
CA ARG A 294 -0.71 -18.28 -2.60
C ARG A 294 -0.29 -19.61 -3.25
N ARG A 295 -1.22 -20.26 -3.93
CA ARG A 295 -0.92 -21.49 -4.67
C ARG A 295 0.07 -21.23 -5.80
N ALA A 296 -0.14 -20.18 -6.59
CA ALA A 296 0.78 -19.80 -7.66
C ALA A 296 2.20 -19.49 -7.12
N CYS A 297 2.33 -18.85 -5.94
CA CYS A 297 3.63 -18.68 -5.28
C CYS A 297 4.28 -20.03 -4.95
N THR A 298 3.49 -21.01 -4.49
CA THR A 298 4.01 -22.36 -4.19
C THR A 298 4.44 -23.08 -5.46
N ASP A 299 3.63 -23.04 -6.52
CA ASP A 299 3.92 -23.69 -7.80
C ASP A 299 5.19 -23.08 -8.44
N LYS A 300 5.32 -21.75 -8.44
CA LYS A 300 6.54 -21.06 -8.92
C LYS A 300 7.78 -21.44 -8.12
N ALA A 301 7.66 -21.55 -6.79
CA ALA A 301 8.79 -21.96 -5.95
C ALA A 301 9.22 -23.42 -6.22
N GLN A 302 8.28 -24.32 -6.50
CA GLN A 302 8.61 -25.70 -6.89
C GLN A 302 9.26 -25.76 -8.28
N LEU A 303 8.78 -24.97 -9.25
CA LEU A 303 9.44 -24.86 -10.57
C LEU A 303 10.86 -24.34 -10.43
N ALA A 304 11.07 -23.31 -9.58
CA ALA A 304 12.42 -22.79 -9.32
C ALA A 304 13.37 -23.87 -8.76
N ARG A 305 12.86 -24.79 -7.91
CA ARG A 305 13.64 -25.92 -7.39
C ARG A 305 14.00 -26.92 -8.49
N LEU A 306 13.07 -27.22 -9.39
CA LEU A 306 13.30 -28.17 -10.49
C LEU A 306 14.34 -27.61 -11.46
N ASP A 307 14.21 -26.32 -11.84
CA ASP A 307 15.15 -25.64 -12.73
C ASP A 307 16.57 -25.59 -12.12
N ASP A 308 16.67 -25.38 -10.81
CA ASP A 308 17.95 -25.39 -10.08
C ASP A 308 18.59 -26.80 -10.10
N ALA A 309 17.78 -27.86 -9.90
CA ALA A 309 18.22 -29.23 -9.91
C ALA A 309 18.71 -29.70 -11.31
N ASP A 310 18.06 -29.21 -12.38
CA ASP A 310 18.43 -29.53 -13.76
C ASP A 310 19.60 -28.66 -14.29
N GLY A 311 20.16 -27.79 -13.46
CA GLY A 311 21.23 -26.86 -13.84
C GLY A 311 20.80 -25.75 -14.79
N SER A 312 19.52 -25.59 -15.02
CA SER A 312 18.92 -24.47 -15.76
C SER A 312 19.01 -23.21 -14.89
N ARG A 313 20.06 -22.43 -15.08
CA ARG A 313 20.26 -21.19 -14.28
C ARG A 313 19.10 -20.25 -14.48
N PRO A 314 18.48 -19.73 -13.40
CA PRO A 314 17.53 -18.63 -13.51
C PRO A 314 18.27 -17.42 -14.10
N GLY A 315 17.85 -16.92 -15.25
CA GLY A 315 18.38 -15.65 -15.74
C GLY A 315 18.90 -15.58 -17.16
N ASN A 316 18.63 -16.55 -18.05
CA ASN A 316 19.03 -16.45 -19.46
C ASN A 316 17.90 -15.99 -20.40
N ALA A 317 16.91 -15.27 -19.91
CA ALA A 317 16.03 -14.49 -20.77
C ALA A 317 16.60 -13.08 -20.86
N ASN A 318 17.06 -12.71 -22.06
CA ASN A 318 17.59 -11.40 -22.45
C ASN A 318 16.49 -10.31 -22.39
N HIS A 319 15.97 -10.01 -21.21
CA HIS A 319 15.14 -8.82 -20.99
C HIS A 319 15.81 -7.97 -19.91
N GLY A 320 16.48 -6.92 -20.40
CA GLY A 320 17.16 -5.95 -19.56
C GLY A 320 16.19 -5.24 -18.62
N TRP A 321 16.72 -4.71 -17.55
CA TRP A 321 16.04 -3.86 -16.55
C TRP A 321 15.38 -2.61 -17.15
N GLU A 322 15.64 -2.30 -18.42
CA GLU A 322 15.09 -1.15 -19.15
C GLU A 322 13.55 -1.21 -19.27
N ASP A 323 12.96 -2.41 -19.29
CA ASP A 323 11.51 -2.58 -19.29
C ASP A 323 10.83 -2.23 -17.93
N LEU A 324 11.61 -2.07 -16.86
CA LEU A 324 11.08 -1.64 -15.57
C LEU A 324 10.74 -0.14 -15.53
N ALA A 325 11.26 0.66 -16.45
CA ALA A 325 10.91 2.08 -16.60
C ALA A 325 9.45 2.28 -17.02
N VAL A 326 8.84 1.29 -17.68
CA VAL A 326 7.42 1.31 -18.08
C VAL A 326 6.48 1.27 -16.89
N PHE A 327 6.94 0.78 -15.72
CA PHE A 327 6.11 0.74 -14.50
C PHE A 327 5.97 2.08 -13.77
N GLN A 328 6.74 3.12 -14.13
CA GLN A 328 6.52 4.46 -13.59
C GLN A 328 5.29 5.15 -14.20
N SER A 329 4.74 4.63 -15.30
CA SER A 329 3.58 5.19 -15.98
C SER A 329 2.22 4.60 -15.56
N PHE A 330 2.18 3.58 -14.69
CA PHE A 330 0.96 3.00 -14.14
C PHE A 330 0.74 3.40 -12.68
N SER A 331 0.88 4.68 -12.39
CA SER A 331 0.31 5.29 -11.18
C SER A 331 -1.12 5.68 -11.53
N TYR A 332 -2.05 4.76 -11.32
CA TYR A 332 -3.49 5.04 -11.31
C TYR A 332 -3.95 5.32 -9.88
#